data_303d7e5b08713cffe163787a661eec77
#
_entry.id   303d7e5b08713cffe163787a661eec77
#
_cell.length_a   1.000
_cell.length_b   1.000
_cell.length_c   1.000
_cell.angle_alpha   90.00
_cell.angle_beta   90.00
_cell.angle_gamma   90.00
#
_symmetry.space_group_name_H-M   'P 1'
#
loop_
_entity.id
_entity.type
_entity.pdbx_description
1 polymer ?
#
loop_
_entity_poly.entity_id
_entity_poly.type
_entity_poly.pdbx_seq_one_letter_code
_entity_poly.pdbx_strand_id
1 'polypeptide(L)'
;HRVDRRQRQMCIRDRYNETPKHRDNFIKLVKEGVYDSTLFHRVIKQFMIQAGDPDSKNASDTAMLGSGDVGYTIPAEFNPKFFHKKGVLAAARQGDDVNPEKASSGCQFYIVTGRKFTEPQLLGMENKINEQREEALFDSLARQHMKEIYKMRKAGDNAGLLELQDTLEAQARELADKEEKFRFTPEQIKAYSTIGGAPHLDGSYTVFGEVTEGMEVVDNIEIAKTNRADRPIAVSYTHLTLPTIYSV
;
A
#
# COMPACT_ATOMS: atom_id res chain seq x y z
N HIS A 1 -15.05 -25.39 29.70
CA HIS A 1 -14.90 -25.32 28.23
C HIS A 1 -13.41 -25.34 27.89
N ARG A 2 -12.90 -26.49 27.46
CA ARG A 2 -11.57 -26.57 26.81
C ARG A 2 -11.73 -25.90 25.44
N VAL A 3 -11.25 -24.66 25.31
CA VAL A 3 -11.02 -24.05 24.00
C VAL A 3 -9.88 -24.83 23.36
N ASP A 4 -10.19 -25.56 22.29
CA ASP A 4 -9.22 -26.24 21.44
C ASP A 4 -8.34 -25.14 20.80
N ARG A 5 -7.19 -24.87 21.45
CA ARG A 5 -6.15 -23.97 20.94
C ARG A 5 -5.35 -24.74 19.89
N ARG A 6 -5.96 -25.10 18.77
CA ARG A 6 -5.20 -25.33 17.56
C ARG A 6 -4.61 -23.98 17.18
N GLN A 7 -3.33 -23.81 17.42
CA GLN A 7 -2.57 -22.68 16.90
C GLN A 7 -2.78 -22.67 15.37
N ARG A 8 -3.65 -21.78 14.91
CA ARG A 8 -3.81 -21.53 13.48
C ARG A 8 -2.59 -20.72 13.08
N GLN A 9 -1.66 -21.37 12.42
CA GLN A 9 -0.38 -20.83 12.04
C GLN A 9 -0.47 -20.33 10.60
N MET A 10 0.00 -19.11 10.39
CA MET A 10 0.16 -18.52 9.07
C MET A 10 1.64 -18.57 8.70
N CYS A 11 1.96 -19.12 7.54
CA CYS A 11 3.32 -19.15 7.01
C CYS A 11 3.51 -18.00 6.02
N ILE A 12 4.57 -17.23 6.21
CA ILE A 12 4.95 -16.12 5.35
C ILE A 12 6.25 -16.52 4.62
N ARG A 13 6.28 -16.35 3.31
CA ARG A 13 7.49 -16.33 2.51
C ARG A 13 7.80 -14.90 2.16
N ASP A 14 8.91 -14.38 2.61
CA ASP A 14 9.42 -13.09 2.19
C ASP A 14 10.12 -13.21 0.83
N ARG A 15 10.07 -12.17 0.00
CA ARG A 15 10.66 -12.15 -1.35
C ARG A 15 12.03 -11.49 -1.27
N TYR A 16 13.05 -12.34 -1.28
CA TYR A 16 14.33 -12.08 -0.67
C TYR A 16 15.31 -11.23 -1.46
N ASN A 17 15.39 -11.41 -2.77
CA ASN A 17 16.49 -10.84 -3.54
C ASN A 17 16.14 -9.46 -4.11
N GLU A 18 14.85 -9.19 -4.30
CA GLU A 18 14.36 -7.99 -4.95
C GLU A 18 14.00 -6.87 -3.97
N THR A 19 13.76 -7.19 -2.68
CA THR A 19 13.47 -6.22 -1.63
C THR A 19 14.27 -6.51 -0.36
N PRO A 20 15.61 -6.52 -0.45
CA PRO A 20 16.48 -7.02 0.61
C PRO A 20 16.41 -6.19 1.90
N LYS A 21 16.23 -4.87 1.80
CA LYS A 21 16.16 -4.00 2.97
C LYS A 21 14.92 -4.27 3.82
N HIS A 22 13.77 -4.44 3.18
CA HIS A 22 12.52 -4.76 3.86
C HIS A 22 12.57 -6.17 4.47
N ARG A 23 13.06 -7.15 3.71
CA ARG A 23 13.26 -8.52 4.18
C ARG A 23 14.15 -8.56 5.42
N ASP A 24 15.37 -8.03 5.32
CA ASP A 24 16.38 -8.14 6.39
C ASP A 24 15.91 -7.41 7.65
N ASN A 25 15.25 -6.26 7.47
CA ASN A 25 14.64 -5.54 8.57
C ASN A 25 13.49 -6.34 9.23
N PHE A 26 12.59 -6.92 8.44
CA PHE A 26 11.50 -7.73 8.98
C PHE A 26 12.02 -8.94 9.77
N ILE A 27 13.01 -9.67 9.22
CA ILE A 27 13.67 -10.80 9.90
C ILE A 27 14.35 -10.34 11.20
N LYS A 28 15.04 -9.19 11.18
CA LYS A 28 15.66 -8.60 12.37
C LYS A 28 14.63 -8.37 13.47
N LEU A 29 13.53 -7.67 13.15
CA LEU A 29 12.49 -7.34 14.13
C LEU A 29 11.76 -8.58 14.67
N VAL A 30 11.59 -9.62 13.84
CA VAL A 30 11.08 -10.92 14.31
C VAL A 30 12.04 -11.56 15.30
N LYS A 31 13.37 -11.58 15.01
CA LYS A 31 14.39 -12.12 15.92
C LYS A 31 14.47 -11.36 17.23
N GLU A 32 14.28 -10.06 17.20
CA GLU A 32 14.27 -9.19 18.38
C GLU A 32 12.96 -9.23 19.17
N GLY A 33 11.95 -9.99 18.71
CA GLY A 33 10.62 -10.11 19.37
C GLY A 33 9.81 -8.80 19.34
N VAL A 34 10.12 -7.89 18.43
CA VAL A 34 9.42 -6.59 18.32
C VAL A 34 7.93 -6.81 18.01
N TYR A 35 7.61 -7.82 17.25
CA TYR A 35 6.23 -8.12 16.86
C TYR A 35 5.45 -8.92 17.91
N ASP A 36 6.13 -9.49 18.91
CA ASP A 36 5.46 -10.31 19.91
C ASP A 36 4.43 -9.49 20.68
N SER A 37 3.20 -10.01 20.73
CA SER A 37 2.05 -9.39 21.39
C SER A 37 1.60 -8.03 20.80
N THR A 38 2.07 -7.67 19.60
CA THR A 38 1.46 -6.55 18.87
C THR A 38 0.10 -6.97 18.30
N LEU A 39 -0.77 -6.00 18.04
CA LEU A 39 -2.12 -6.24 17.53
C LEU A 39 -2.20 -6.08 16.02
N PHE A 40 -3.13 -6.77 15.39
CA PHE A 40 -3.71 -6.29 14.15
C PHE A 40 -4.59 -5.08 14.51
N HIS A 41 -3.98 -3.91 14.50
CA HIS A 41 -4.58 -2.68 15.02
C HIS A 41 -5.51 -1.98 14.04
N ARG A 42 -5.44 -2.33 12.74
CA ARG A 42 -6.30 -1.78 11.69
C ARG A 42 -6.72 -2.88 10.73
N VAL A 43 -8.03 -3.05 10.57
CA VAL A 43 -8.63 -4.08 9.71
C VAL A 43 -9.71 -3.44 8.86
N ILE A 44 -9.53 -3.47 7.54
CA ILE A 44 -10.51 -2.97 6.58
C ILE A 44 -10.92 -4.13 5.67
N LYS A 45 -12.19 -4.48 5.74
CA LYS A 45 -12.75 -5.57 4.96
C LYS A 45 -12.57 -5.33 3.47
N GLN A 46 -12.21 -6.40 2.73
CA GLN A 46 -11.92 -6.36 1.29
C GLN A 46 -10.79 -5.40 0.90
N PHE A 47 -9.87 -5.15 1.84
CA PHE A 47 -8.70 -4.32 1.58
C PHE A 47 -7.44 -4.91 2.23
N MET A 48 -7.30 -4.83 3.58
CA MET A 48 -6.09 -5.32 4.25
C MET A 48 -6.29 -5.49 5.76
N ILE A 49 -5.38 -6.23 6.37
CA ILE A 49 -5.16 -6.27 7.82
C ILE A 49 -3.76 -5.74 8.12
N GLN A 50 -3.63 -4.79 9.05
CA GLN A 50 -2.37 -4.10 9.36
C GLN A 50 -1.94 -4.36 10.79
N ALA A 51 -0.64 -4.60 10.98
CA ALA A 51 0.00 -4.88 12.27
C ALA A 51 1.40 -4.23 12.36
N GLY A 52 2.14 -4.54 13.42
CA GLY A 52 3.52 -4.12 13.61
C GLY A 52 3.71 -2.79 14.33
N ASP A 53 2.64 -2.19 14.87
CA ASP A 53 2.73 -1.02 15.74
C ASP A 53 3.21 -1.46 17.14
N PRO A 54 4.41 -1.04 17.60
CA PRO A 54 4.92 -1.42 18.92
C PRO A 54 4.06 -0.88 20.07
N ASP A 55 3.39 0.26 19.89
CA ASP A 55 2.50 0.85 20.90
C ASP A 55 1.21 0.06 21.08
N SER A 56 0.94 -0.91 20.19
CA SER A 56 -0.20 -1.79 20.32
C SER A 56 -0.04 -2.87 21.41
N LYS A 57 1.19 -3.10 21.91
CA LYS A 57 1.43 -4.03 23.01
C LYS A 57 0.72 -3.56 24.27
N ASN A 58 -0.18 -4.39 24.79
CA ASN A 58 -0.98 -4.08 26.00
C ASN A 58 -1.78 -2.77 25.91
N ALA A 59 -2.08 -2.30 24.71
CA ALA A 59 -2.84 -1.07 24.49
C ALA A 59 -4.27 -1.20 25.02
N SER A 60 -4.75 -0.16 25.70
CA SER A 60 -6.15 -0.08 26.14
C SER A 60 -7.10 -0.04 24.93
N ASP A 61 -8.37 -0.38 25.11
CA ASP A 61 -9.36 -0.39 24.03
C ASP A 61 -9.59 1.00 23.41
N THR A 62 -9.26 2.06 24.14
CA THR A 62 -9.41 3.47 23.71
C THR A 62 -8.14 4.06 23.12
N ALA A 63 -7.01 3.35 23.17
CA ALA A 63 -5.74 3.86 22.64
C ALA A 63 -5.81 4.07 21.13
N MET A 64 -5.33 5.23 20.66
CA MET A 64 -5.09 5.50 19.25
C MET A 64 -3.82 4.76 18.82
N LEU A 65 -3.93 3.92 17.79
CA LEU A 65 -2.84 3.09 17.26
C LEU A 65 -2.55 3.45 15.81
N GLY A 66 -1.40 3.00 15.32
CA GLY A 66 -0.96 3.20 13.93
C GLY A 66 0.12 4.28 13.77
N SER A 67 0.51 4.97 14.86
CA SER A 67 1.59 5.97 14.85
C SER A 67 2.88 5.48 15.48
N GLY A 68 2.89 4.33 16.14
CA GLY A 68 4.09 3.76 16.74
C GLY A 68 5.13 3.36 15.68
N ASP A 69 6.41 3.58 15.98
CA ASP A 69 7.52 3.24 15.09
C ASP A 69 8.73 2.71 15.87
N VAL A 70 9.78 2.36 15.15
CA VAL A 70 11.08 1.90 15.70
C VAL A 70 12.20 2.93 15.54
N GLY A 71 11.85 4.19 15.25
CA GLY A 71 12.77 5.31 15.15
C GLY A 71 13.47 5.45 13.79
N TYR A 72 13.06 4.70 12.76
CA TYR A 72 13.60 4.80 11.41
C TYR A 72 12.59 4.37 10.34
N THR A 73 12.86 4.78 9.12
CA THR A 73 12.12 4.37 7.91
C THR A 73 13.03 3.56 6.98
N ILE A 74 12.42 2.84 6.04
CA ILE A 74 13.13 2.05 5.04
C ILE A 74 12.87 2.68 3.66
N PRO A 75 13.92 3.02 2.89
CA PRO A 75 13.74 3.50 1.52
C PRO A 75 12.91 2.54 0.69
N ALA A 76 12.01 3.07 -0.14
CA ALA A 76 11.14 2.26 -0.99
C ALA A 76 11.95 1.30 -1.89
N GLU A 77 11.44 0.07 -2.05
CA GLU A 77 11.98 -0.96 -2.94
C GLU A 77 10.85 -1.46 -3.87
N PHE A 78 10.33 -0.56 -4.71
CA PHE A 78 9.27 -0.93 -5.64
C PHE A 78 9.80 -1.83 -6.74
N ASN A 79 9.10 -2.96 -6.96
CA ASN A 79 9.44 -3.89 -8.00
C ASN A 79 8.17 -4.25 -8.80
N PRO A 80 8.12 -4.01 -10.12
CA PRO A 80 6.93 -4.25 -10.93
C PRO A 80 6.49 -5.72 -11.01
N LYS A 81 7.39 -6.66 -10.64
CA LYS A 81 7.05 -8.08 -10.53
C LYS A 81 6.14 -8.37 -9.33
N PHE A 82 6.15 -7.49 -8.33
CA PHE A 82 5.39 -7.67 -7.09
C PHE A 82 4.24 -6.68 -7.05
N PHE A 83 3.05 -7.21 -7.07
CA PHE A 83 1.83 -6.43 -7.07
C PHE A 83 0.89 -6.90 -5.95
N HIS A 84 -0.05 -6.07 -5.56
CA HIS A 84 -0.89 -6.24 -4.36
C HIS A 84 -2.03 -7.24 -4.57
N LYS A 85 -1.73 -8.47 -5.02
CA LYS A 85 -2.69 -9.58 -5.00
C LYS A 85 -3.03 -9.98 -3.55
N LYS A 86 -4.19 -10.61 -3.35
CA LYS A 86 -4.57 -11.17 -2.05
C LYS A 86 -3.46 -12.07 -1.49
N GLY A 87 -3.16 -11.91 -0.20
CA GLY A 87 -2.15 -12.67 0.52
C GLY A 87 -0.73 -12.09 0.50
N VAL A 88 -0.46 -11.01 -0.23
CA VAL A 88 0.87 -10.39 -0.18
C VAL A 88 1.07 -9.59 1.10
N LEU A 89 2.32 -9.55 1.56
CA LEU A 89 2.83 -8.78 2.68
C LEU A 89 3.50 -7.53 2.15
N ALA A 90 3.08 -6.36 2.60
CA ALA A 90 3.62 -5.09 2.17
C ALA A 90 3.88 -4.15 3.36
N ALA A 91 4.84 -3.26 3.20
CA ALA A 91 5.19 -2.30 4.23
C ALA A 91 4.20 -1.12 4.25
N ALA A 92 3.72 -0.76 5.43
CA ALA A 92 2.94 0.45 5.62
C ALA A 92 3.84 1.70 5.50
N ARG A 93 3.26 2.85 5.21
CA ARG A 93 3.94 4.15 5.15
C ARG A 93 2.99 5.31 5.38
N GLN A 94 3.53 6.47 5.67
CA GLN A 94 2.78 7.72 5.72
C GLN A 94 2.38 8.18 4.31
N GLY A 95 1.38 9.05 4.23
CA GLY A 95 0.88 9.62 2.98
C GLY A 95 1.91 10.50 2.26
N ASP A 96 1.72 10.71 0.96
CA ASP A 96 2.66 11.40 0.08
C ASP A 96 2.85 12.89 0.46
N ASP A 97 1.88 13.49 1.15
CA ASP A 97 1.90 14.86 1.67
C ASP A 97 2.99 15.10 2.74
N VAL A 98 3.26 14.08 3.56
CA VAL A 98 4.30 14.13 4.61
C VAL A 98 5.51 13.25 4.30
N ASN A 99 5.40 12.36 3.30
CA ASN A 99 6.43 11.40 2.92
C ASN A 99 6.53 11.28 1.39
N PRO A 100 6.99 12.32 0.70
CA PRO A 100 7.07 12.34 -0.77
C PRO A 100 8.05 11.31 -1.33
N GLU A 101 9.04 10.87 -0.54
CA GLU A 101 9.99 9.81 -0.93
C GLU A 101 9.40 8.41 -0.82
N LYS A 102 8.17 8.29 -0.31
CA LYS A 102 7.45 7.01 -0.13
C LYS A 102 8.23 5.99 0.69
N ALA A 103 9.07 6.45 1.63
CA ALA A 103 9.79 5.57 2.54
C ALA A 103 8.80 4.78 3.42
N SER A 104 9.08 3.51 3.63
CA SER A 104 8.24 2.62 4.42
C SER A 104 8.48 2.81 5.92
N SER A 105 7.46 2.53 6.74
CA SER A 105 7.62 2.37 8.18
C SER A 105 8.67 1.29 8.48
N GLY A 106 9.48 1.52 9.51
CA GLY A 106 10.47 0.56 9.96
C GLY A 106 9.87 -0.73 10.55
N CYS A 107 8.60 -0.73 10.94
CA CYS A 107 8.00 -1.88 11.62
C CYS A 107 6.58 -2.23 11.14
N GLN A 108 5.77 -1.28 10.69
CA GLN A 108 4.39 -1.58 10.35
C GLN A 108 4.26 -2.22 8.97
N PHE A 109 3.44 -3.24 8.89
CA PHE A 109 3.16 -3.98 7.67
C PHE A 109 1.66 -4.30 7.57
N TYR A 110 1.22 -4.66 6.37
CA TYR A 110 -0.13 -5.14 6.14
C TYR A 110 -0.14 -6.37 5.22
N ILE A 111 -1.19 -7.18 5.37
CA ILE A 111 -1.49 -8.29 4.49
C ILE A 111 -2.73 -7.93 3.69
N VAL A 112 -2.62 -8.03 2.38
CA VAL A 112 -3.72 -7.71 1.47
C VAL A 112 -4.78 -8.80 1.55
N THR A 113 -6.01 -8.41 1.86
CA THR A 113 -7.18 -9.29 1.73
C THR A 113 -7.91 -8.99 0.41
N GLY A 114 -8.06 -7.72 0.07
CA GLY A 114 -8.51 -7.23 -1.22
C GLY A 114 -9.88 -7.74 -1.65
N ARG A 115 -10.38 -7.22 -2.77
CA ARG A 115 -11.58 -7.71 -3.44
C ARG A 115 -11.25 -8.19 -4.86
N LYS A 116 -12.17 -8.94 -5.46
CA LYS A 116 -12.07 -9.29 -6.88
C LYS A 116 -12.56 -8.14 -7.74
N PHE A 117 -11.95 -8.01 -8.92
CA PHE A 117 -12.29 -6.99 -9.91
C PHE A 117 -12.70 -7.67 -11.21
N THR A 118 -13.66 -7.07 -11.91
CA THR A 118 -13.95 -7.47 -13.29
C THR A 118 -12.97 -6.82 -14.27
N GLU A 119 -12.76 -7.41 -15.44
CA GLU A 119 -11.90 -6.81 -16.47
C GLU A 119 -12.28 -5.36 -16.83
N PRO A 120 -13.58 -5.01 -17.00
CA PRO A 120 -13.95 -3.61 -17.22
C PRO A 120 -13.57 -2.67 -16.08
N GLN A 121 -13.60 -3.15 -14.81
CA GLN A 121 -13.16 -2.35 -13.67
C GLN A 121 -11.65 -2.11 -13.71
N LEU A 122 -10.86 -3.13 -14.06
CA LEU A 122 -9.41 -2.99 -14.21
C LEU A 122 -9.07 -2.05 -15.36
N LEU A 123 -9.74 -2.16 -16.50
CA LEU A 123 -9.59 -1.23 -17.62
C LEU A 123 -9.92 0.23 -17.22
N GLY A 124 -10.99 0.42 -16.45
CA GLY A 124 -11.32 1.73 -15.89
C GLY A 124 -10.23 2.30 -14.99
N MET A 125 -9.55 1.42 -14.22
CA MET A 125 -8.40 1.83 -13.39
C MET A 125 -7.18 2.19 -14.24
N GLU A 126 -6.87 1.44 -15.31
CA GLU A 126 -5.81 1.79 -16.26
C GLU A 126 -6.02 3.17 -16.85
N ASN A 127 -7.24 3.45 -17.31
CA ASN A 127 -7.59 4.75 -17.88
C ASN A 127 -7.38 5.87 -16.86
N LYS A 128 -7.87 5.68 -15.62
CA LYS A 128 -7.69 6.67 -14.56
C LYS A 128 -6.22 6.90 -14.22
N ILE A 129 -5.40 5.87 -14.19
CA ILE A 129 -3.95 6.01 -13.95
C ILE A 129 -3.30 6.83 -15.06
N ASN A 130 -3.67 6.57 -16.31
CA ASN A 130 -3.14 7.31 -17.45
C ASN A 130 -3.61 8.77 -17.46
N GLU A 131 -4.88 9.04 -17.13
CA GLU A 131 -5.41 10.39 -16.92
C GLU A 131 -4.65 11.14 -15.82
N GLN A 132 -4.40 10.51 -14.67
CA GLN A 132 -3.62 11.12 -13.58
C GLN A 132 -2.17 11.41 -13.98
N ARG A 133 -1.56 10.61 -14.85
CA ARG A 133 -0.22 10.88 -15.40
C ARG A 133 -0.25 12.11 -16.32
N GLU A 134 -1.26 12.22 -17.18
CA GLU A 134 -1.45 13.40 -18.04
C GLU A 134 -1.67 14.67 -17.21
N GLU A 135 -2.51 14.59 -16.17
CA GLU A 135 -2.74 15.69 -15.22
C GLU A 135 -1.44 16.11 -14.48
N ALA A 136 -0.63 15.15 -14.04
CA ALA A 136 0.65 15.44 -13.40
C ALA A 136 1.65 16.12 -14.35
N LEU A 137 1.65 15.77 -15.65
CA LEU A 137 2.43 16.46 -16.67
C LEU A 137 1.93 17.90 -16.87
N PHE A 138 0.62 18.10 -16.96
CA PHE A 138 0.02 19.44 -17.03
C PHE A 138 0.40 20.29 -15.82
N ASP A 139 0.28 19.77 -14.61
CA ASP A 139 0.67 20.46 -13.39
C ASP A 139 2.15 20.86 -13.37
N SER A 140 3.01 19.97 -13.88
CA SER A 140 4.43 20.25 -14.01
C SER A 140 4.71 21.40 -14.99
N LEU A 141 4.04 21.40 -16.13
CA LEU A 141 4.13 22.47 -17.11
C LEU A 141 3.57 23.79 -16.56
N ALA A 142 2.40 23.73 -15.91
CA ALA A 142 1.79 24.91 -15.28
C ALA A 142 2.70 25.54 -14.22
N ARG A 143 3.41 24.74 -13.43
CA ARG A 143 4.41 25.25 -12.46
C ARG A 143 5.55 26.00 -13.14
N GLN A 144 6.01 25.60 -14.31
CA GLN A 144 7.05 26.29 -15.07
C GLN A 144 6.56 27.64 -15.56
N HIS A 145 5.25 27.78 -15.88
CA HIS A 145 4.59 28.98 -16.34
C HIS A 145 3.98 29.84 -15.21
N MET A 146 4.24 29.54 -13.95
CA MET A 146 3.59 30.19 -12.81
C MET A 146 3.74 31.72 -12.81
N LYS A 147 4.89 32.24 -13.23
CA LYS A 147 5.13 33.70 -13.30
C LYS A 147 4.25 34.38 -14.36
N GLU A 148 4.03 33.70 -15.48
CA GLU A 148 3.21 34.17 -16.59
C GLU A 148 1.73 34.13 -16.20
N ILE A 149 1.28 33.02 -15.64
CA ILE A 149 -0.07 32.86 -15.09
C ILE A 149 -0.39 33.95 -14.06
N TYR A 150 0.58 34.24 -13.16
CA TYR A 150 0.41 35.29 -12.18
C TYR A 150 0.26 36.69 -12.81
N LYS A 151 1.07 37.03 -13.84
CA LYS A 151 0.97 38.30 -14.57
C LYS A 151 -0.38 38.46 -15.26
N MET A 152 -0.85 37.44 -15.96
CA MET A 152 -2.14 37.41 -16.66
C MET A 152 -3.30 37.58 -15.67
N ARG A 153 -3.28 36.83 -14.54
CA ARG A 153 -4.28 37.01 -13.48
C ARG A 153 -4.33 38.39 -12.91
N LYS A 154 -3.17 39.04 -12.68
CA LYS A 154 -3.07 40.42 -12.17
C LYS A 154 -3.56 41.45 -13.19
N ALA A 155 -3.38 41.19 -14.46
CA ALA A 155 -3.86 42.03 -15.55
C ALA A 155 -5.35 41.81 -15.89
N GLY A 156 -5.99 40.77 -15.34
CA GLY A 156 -7.37 40.41 -15.67
C GLY A 156 -7.51 39.78 -17.08
N ASP A 157 -6.40 39.32 -17.66
CA ASP A 157 -6.36 38.69 -18.98
C ASP A 157 -6.85 37.25 -18.92
N ASN A 158 -8.17 37.09 -18.88
CA ASN A 158 -8.82 35.78 -18.84
C ASN A 158 -8.72 35.04 -20.19
N ALA A 159 -8.64 35.77 -21.32
CA ALA A 159 -8.49 35.16 -22.63
C ALA A 159 -7.11 34.56 -22.80
N GLY A 160 -6.05 35.28 -22.43
CA GLY A 160 -4.69 34.75 -22.43
C GLY A 160 -4.52 33.58 -21.48
N LEU A 161 -5.17 33.58 -20.31
CA LEU A 161 -5.16 32.43 -19.41
C LEU A 161 -5.78 31.15 -20.01
N LEU A 162 -6.89 31.27 -20.72
CA LEU A 162 -7.51 30.15 -21.41
C LEU A 162 -6.63 29.63 -22.54
N GLU A 163 -6.06 30.50 -23.37
CA GLU A 163 -5.15 30.12 -24.45
C GLU A 163 -3.90 29.40 -23.92
N LEU A 164 -3.33 29.90 -22.83
CA LEU A 164 -2.21 29.24 -22.16
C LEU A 164 -2.61 27.87 -21.62
N GLN A 165 -3.77 27.76 -20.97
CA GLN A 165 -4.29 26.49 -20.46
C GLN A 165 -4.43 25.46 -21.61
N ASP A 166 -5.11 25.83 -22.69
CA ASP A 166 -5.29 24.96 -23.87
C ASP A 166 -3.95 24.49 -24.45
N THR A 167 -2.96 25.42 -24.49
CA THR A 167 -1.60 25.12 -24.94
C THR A 167 -0.91 24.11 -24.05
N LEU A 168 -0.98 24.29 -22.72
CA LEU A 168 -0.35 23.40 -21.74
C LEU A 168 -1.04 22.03 -21.71
N GLU A 169 -2.37 21.96 -21.89
CA GLU A 169 -3.11 20.72 -22.01
C GLU A 169 -2.69 19.94 -23.27
N ALA A 170 -2.56 20.62 -24.41
CA ALA A 170 -2.08 20.01 -25.64
C ALA A 170 -0.65 19.46 -25.50
N GLN A 171 0.25 20.22 -24.85
CA GLN A 171 1.62 19.78 -24.59
C GLN A 171 1.66 18.59 -23.62
N ALA A 172 0.86 18.62 -22.55
CA ALA A 172 0.79 17.50 -21.60
C ALA A 172 0.32 16.22 -22.28
N ARG A 173 -0.71 16.32 -23.14
CA ARG A 173 -1.21 15.21 -23.94
C ARG A 173 -0.17 14.66 -24.93
N GLU A 174 0.55 15.55 -25.63
CA GLU A 174 1.62 15.13 -26.55
C GLU A 174 2.77 14.41 -25.81
N LEU A 175 3.12 14.87 -24.60
CA LEU A 175 4.11 14.20 -23.75
C LEU A 175 3.60 12.86 -23.26
N ALA A 176 2.35 12.79 -22.79
CA ALA A 176 1.72 11.54 -22.33
C ALA A 176 1.62 10.50 -23.45
N ASP A 177 1.35 10.91 -24.70
CA ASP A 177 1.27 10.00 -25.85
C ASP A 177 2.64 9.46 -26.30
N LYS A 178 3.74 10.12 -25.89
CA LYS A 178 5.12 9.62 -26.14
C LYS A 178 5.54 8.58 -25.09
N GLU A 179 4.86 8.54 -23.93
CA GLU A 179 5.13 7.55 -22.89
C GLU A 179 4.31 6.28 -23.13
N GLU A 180 4.82 5.15 -22.68
CA GLU A 180 4.07 3.90 -22.70
C GLU A 180 2.90 4.01 -21.72
N LYS A 181 1.68 3.84 -22.22
CA LYS A 181 0.46 3.85 -21.38
C LYS A 181 0.51 2.71 -20.40
N PHE A 182 0.15 3.00 -19.16
CA PHE A 182 0.02 1.98 -18.13
C PHE A 182 -1.02 0.94 -18.55
N ARG A 183 -0.65 -0.32 -18.40
CA ARG A 183 -1.51 -1.49 -18.61
C ARG A 183 -1.22 -2.52 -17.53
N PHE A 184 -2.27 -3.13 -16.99
CA PHE A 184 -2.08 -4.32 -16.18
C PHE A 184 -1.55 -5.47 -17.03
N THR A 185 -0.60 -6.22 -16.49
CA THR A 185 -0.11 -7.45 -17.14
C THR A 185 -1.21 -8.53 -17.11
N PRO A 186 -1.16 -9.53 -18.02
CA PRO A 186 -2.10 -10.65 -17.99
C PRO A 186 -2.10 -11.38 -16.63
N GLU A 187 -0.94 -11.45 -15.97
CA GLU A 187 -0.83 -12.06 -14.63
C GLU A 187 -1.58 -11.24 -13.57
N GLN A 188 -1.44 -9.91 -13.58
CA GLN A 188 -2.17 -9.02 -12.68
C GLN A 188 -3.68 -9.09 -12.92
N ILE A 189 -4.13 -9.05 -14.18
CA ILE A 189 -5.55 -9.17 -14.53
C ILE A 189 -6.10 -10.50 -14.01
N LYS A 190 -5.39 -11.62 -14.26
CA LYS A 190 -5.78 -12.93 -13.76
C LYS A 190 -5.87 -12.96 -12.24
N ALA A 191 -4.85 -12.46 -11.55
CA ALA A 191 -4.82 -12.46 -10.08
C ALA A 191 -5.97 -11.61 -9.50
N TYR A 192 -6.11 -10.36 -9.95
CA TYR A 192 -7.15 -9.45 -9.45
C TYR A 192 -8.57 -9.92 -9.77
N SER A 193 -8.78 -10.64 -10.86
CA SER A 193 -10.11 -11.16 -11.22
C SER A 193 -10.46 -12.47 -10.51
N THR A 194 -9.48 -13.29 -10.14
CA THR A 194 -9.73 -14.62 -9.55
C THR A 194 -9.60 -14.65 -8.04
N ILE A 195 -8.48 -14.18 -7.49
CA ILE A 195 -8.21 -14.19 -6.05
C ILE A 195 -8.46 -12.83 -5.39
N GLY A 196 -8.35 -11.74 -6.15
CA GLY A 196 -8.54 -10.38 -5.66
C GLY A 196 -7.22 -9.70 -5.28
N GLY A 197 -7.34 -8.47 -4.77
CA GLY A 197 -6.20 -7.68 -4.35
C GLY A 197 -6.52 -6.19 -4.17
N ALA A 198 -5.48 -5.37 -4.18
CA ALA A 198 -5.54 -3.92 -4.03
C ALA A 198 -4.71 -3.20 -5.11
N PRO A 199 -5.11 -3.25 -6.40
CA PRO A 199 -4.31 -2.76 -7.52
C PRO A 199 -3.94 -1.28 -7.43
N HIS A 200 -4.69 -0.47 -6.69
CA HIS A 200 -4.40 0.96 -6.49
C HIS A 200 -3.15 1.24 -5.63
N LEU A 201 -2.58 0.20 -5.00
CA LEU A 201 -1.34 0.31 -4.22
C LEU A 201 -0.08 -0.05 -5.04
N ASP A 202 -0.25 -0.61 -6.24
CA ASP A 202 0.87 -1.03 -7.08
C ASP A 202 1.79 0.15 -7.41
N GLY A 203 3.10 -0.08 -7.30
CA GLY A 203 4.11 0.95 -7.53
C GLY A 203 4.17 2.07 -6.48
N SER A 204 3.35 2.01 -5.43
CA SER A 204 3.29 3.02 -4.36
C SER A 204 3.63 2.48 -2.97
N TYR A 205 3.63 1.17 -2.79
CA TYR A 205 4.01 0.49 -1.54
C TYR A 205 4.93 -0.68 -1.86
N THR A 206 5.88 -0.97 -0.96
CA THR A 206 6.82 -2.07 -1.15
C THR A 206 6.19 -3.39 -0.71
N VAL A 207 6.00 -4.29 -1.65
CA VAL A 207 5.65 -5.69 -1.39
C VAL A 207 6.94 -6.47 -1.15
N PHE A 208 7.05 -7.15 -0.02
CA PHE A 208 8.28 -7.86 0.36
C PHE A 208 8.06 -9.30 0.80
N GLY A 209 6.83 -9.79 0.79
CA GLY A 209 6.50 -11.16 1.13
C GLY A 209 5.11 -11.60 0.69
N GLU A 210 4.78 -12.84 0.96
CA GLU A 210 3.44 -13.40 0.75
C GLU A 210 3.12 -14.49 1.76
N VAL A 211 1.85 -14.64 2.08
CA VAL A 211 1.32 -15.75 2.88
C VAL A 211 1.28 -16.99 2.00
N THR A 212 1.99 -18.04 2.39
CA THR A 212 2.03 -19.31 1.66
C THR A 212 1.05 -20.34 2.21
N GLU A 213 0.77 -20.27 3.52
CA GLU A 213 -0.18 -21.15 4.21
C GLU A 213 -0.93 -20.35 5.28
N GLY A 214 -2.15 -20.78 5.61
CA GLY A 214 -2.94 -20.16 6.68
C GLY A 214 -3.70 -18.89 6.25
N MET A 215 -4.03 -18.73 4.96
CA MET A 215 -4.87 -17.61 4.50
C MET A 215 -6.23 -17.56 5.21
N GLU A 216 -6.75 -18.70 5.67
CA GLU A 216 -7.97 -18.75 6.48
C GLU A 216 -7.84 -18.01 7.82
N VAL A 217 -6.63 -17.85 8.35
CA VAL A 217 -6.36 -17.04 9.54
C VAL A 217 -6.53 -15.56 9.20
N VAL A 218 -5.97 -15.13 8.08
CA VAL A 218 -6.11 -13.75 7.56
C VAL A 218 -7.58 -13.43 7.31
N ASP A 219 -8.31 -14.34 6.63
CA ASP A 219 -9.72 -14.18 6.33
C ASP A 219 -10.58 -14.11 7.61
N ASN A 220 -10.22 -14.87 8.65
CA ASN A 220 -10.90 -14.80 9.95
C ASN A 220 -10.64 -13.49 10.69
N ILE A 221 -9.45 -12.91 10.55
CA ILE A 221 -9.14 -11.58 11.12
C ILE A 221 -9.89 -10.49 10.35
N GLU A 222 -9.95 -10.59 9.02
CA GLU A 222 -10.61 -9.61 8.15
C GLU A 222 -12.09 -9.41 8.50
N ILE A 223 -12.79 -10.46 8.90
CA ILE A 223 -14.23 -10.40 9.24
C ILE A 223 -14.50 -9.91 10.65
N ALA A 224 -13.46 -9.60 11.45
CA ALA A 224 -13.64 -9.08 12.80
C ALA A 224 -14.42 -7.75 12.77
N LYS A 225 -15.31 -7.57 13.76
CA LYS A 225 -15.99 -6.28 13.95
C LYS A 225 -14.97 -5.23 14.36
N THR A 226 -15.02 -4.06 13.72
CA THR A 226 -14.14 -2.94 14.00
C THR A 226 -14.90 -1.75 14.58
N ASN A 227 -14.19 -0.86 15.27
CA ASN A 227 -14.68 0.44 15.68
C ASN A 227 -14.57 1.47 14.53
N ARG A 228 -14.85 2.76 14.80
CA ARG A 228 -14.78 3.84 13.80
C ARG A 228 -13.36 4.13 13.28
N ALA A 229 -12.33 3.66 13.97
CA ALA A 229 -10.93 3.79 13.57
C ALA A 229 -10.40 2.49 12.92
N ASP A 230 -11.27 1.64 12.39
CA ASP A 230 -10.96 0.35 11.79
C ASP A 230 -10.22 -0.62 12.73
N ARG A 231 -10.21 -0.35 14.04
CA ARG A 231 -9.58 -1.22 15.03
C ARG A 231 -10.53 -2.37 15.41
N PRO A 232 -10.06 -3.63 15.37
CA PRO A 232 -10.86 -4.77 15.83
C PRO A 232 -11.29 -4.63 17.29
N ILE A 233 -12.57 -4.92 17.56
CA ILE A 233 -13.13 -4.93 18.93
C ILE A 233 -12.67 -6.20 19.65
N ALA A 234 -12.59 -7.34 18.94
CA ALA A 234 -12.00 -8.56 19.46
C ALA A 234 -10.50 -8.56 19.15
N VAL A 235 -9.70 -8.83 20.15
CA VAL A 235 -8.23 -8.75 20.06
C VAL A 235 -7.68 -9.93 19.25
N SER A 236 -6.86 -9.64 18.25
CA SER A 236 -6.04 -10.60 17.50
C SER A 236 -4.57 -10.20 17.63
N TYR A 237 -3.80 -11.02 18.35
CA TYR A 237 -2.38 -10.78 18.54
C TYR A 237 -1.55 -11.37 17.43
N THR A 238 -0.46 -10.69 17.07
CA THR A 238 0.62 -11.26 16.28
C THR A 238 1.56 -12.05 17.16
N HIS A 239 2.00 -13.20 16.68
CA HIS A 239 3.14 -13.93 17.22
C HIS A 239 3.89 -14.50 16.03
N LEU A 240 5.05 -13.90 15.72
CA LEU A 240 5.88 -14.28 14.58
C LEU A 240 7.08 -15.05 15.09
N THR A 241 7.22 -16.31 14.65
CA THR A 241 8.36 -17.16 14.99
C THR A 241 9.20 -17.47 13.74
N LEU A 242 10.51 -17.64 13.92
CA LEU A 242 11.45 -17.93 12.84
C LEU A 242 11.15 -19.19 12.01
N PRO A 243 10.55 -20.28 12.54
CA PRO A 243 10.14 -21.41 11.70
C PRO A 243 9.08 -21.06 10.67
N THR A 244 8.42 -19.93 10.81
CA THR A 244 7.41 -19.41 9.89
C THR A 244 8.03 -18.68 8.70
N ILE A 245 9.33 -18.38 8.77
CA ILE A 245 10.11 -17.67 7.75
C ILE A 245 11.09 -18.68 7.16
N TYR A 246 10.70 -19.36 6.09
CA TYR A 246 11.61 -20.25 5.36
C TYR A 246 12.57 -19.40 4.53
N SER A 247 13.87 -19.43 4.92
CA SER A 247 14.96 -19.09 4.00
C SER A 247 15.20 -20.27 3.05
N VAL A 248 15.13 -20.01 1.77
CA VAL A 248 15.64 -20.88 0.70
C VAL A 248 16.89 -20.23 0.12
#